data_2e11ccaa08d3280fb227ca4e97e8756a
#
_entry.id   2e11ccaa08d3280fb227ca4e97e8756a
#
_cell.length_a   1.000
_cell.length_b   1.000
_cell.length_c   1.000
_cell.angle_alpha   90.00
_cell.angle_beta   90.00
_cell.angle_gamma   90.00
#
_symmetry.space_group_name_H-M   'P 1'
#
loop_
_entity.id
_entity.type
_entity.pdbx_description
1 polymer ?
#
loop_
_entity_poly.entity_id
_entity_poly.type
_entity_poly.pdbx_seq_one_letter_code
_entity_poly.pdbx_strand_id
1 'polypeptide(L)'
;MSPARMEALHGRLWETDQLGDLELYHRIRKVEPLDRALTDLAVTCWASGVRGSQTDHRKAMEPLDAVRQRWSLRPLLSWSKRDIYYYMEEHKLPQHPLFEQGYSTVGDWHSSAPDLGDVSGRATRFGGLQQECGIHLPGLMGEGI
;
A
#
# COMPACT_ATOMS: atom_id res chain seq x y z
N MET A 1 11.30 13.31 1.37
CA MET A 1 10.81 14.70 1.08
C MET A 1 9.68 15.03 2.05
N SER A 2 9.63 16.25 2.62
CA SER A 2 8.50 16.65 3.48
C SER A 2 7.23 16.93 2.66
N PRO A 3 6.02 16.82 3.24
CA PRO A 3 4.78 17.13 2.53
C PRO A 3 4.76 18.54 1.95
N ALA A 4 5.15 19.55 2.74
CA ALA A 4 5.20 20.95 2.30
C ALA A 4 6.16 21.16 1.11
N ARG A 5 7.32 20.50 1.12
CA ARG A 5 8.27 20.59 0.01
C ARG A 5 7.72 19.92 -1.25
N MET A 6 7.04 18.80 -1.11
CA MET A 6 6.41 18.12 -2.24
C MET A 6 5.33 19.00 -2.87
N GLU A 7 4.45 19.58 -2.04
CA GLU A 7 3.39 20.47 -2.49
C GLU A 7 3.95 21.72 -3.21
N ALA A 8 5.03 22.30 -2.66
CA ALA A 8 5.69 23.46 -3.28
C ALA A 8 6.35 23.14 -4.64
N LEU A 9 6.86 21.92 -4.84
CA LEU A 9 7.56 21.53 -6.06
C LEU A 9 6.63 20.92 -7.13
N HIS A 10 5.59 20.21 -6.71
CA HIS A 10 4.76 19.38 -7.60
C HIS A 10 3.26 19.67 -7.49
N GLY A 11 2.87 20.60 -6.60
CA GLY A 11 1.46 20.83 -6.29
C GLY A 11 0.84 19.70 -5.46
N ARG A 12 -0.48 19.69 -5.41
CA ARG A 12 -1.27 18.70 -4.66
C ARG A 12 -1.60 17.50 -5.53
N LEU A 13 -0.60 16.70 -5.84
CA LEU A 13 -0.72 15.51 -6.71
C LEU A 13 -1.80 14.52 -6.29
N TRP A 14 -2.27 14.57 -5.04
CA TRP A 14 -3.35 13.71 -4.53
C TRP A 14 -4.76 14.27 -4.75
N GLU A 15 -4.88 15.53 -5.15
CA GLU A 15 -6.15 16.20 -5.48
C GLU A 15 -6.39 16.22 -7.00
N THR A 16 -6.17 15.10 -7.66
CA THR A 16 -6.23 14.97 -9.11
C THR A 16 -7.04 13.74 -9.53
N ASP A 17 -7.58 13.78 -10.73
CA ASP A 17 -8.16 12.65 -11.44
C ASP A 17 -7.18 12.02 -12.46
N GLN A 18 -5.94 12.53 -12.51
CA GLN A 18 -4.90 12.06 -13.43
C GLN A 18 -4.06 10.94 -12.80
N LEU A 19 -4.06 9.77 -13.40
CA LEU A 19 -3.29 8.62 -12.90
C LEU A 19 -1.79 8.92 -12.82
N GLY A 20 -1.24 9.67 -13.78
CA GLY A 20 0.18 10.03 -13.78
C GLY A 20 0.61 10.85 -12.56
N ASP A 21 -0.25 11.75 -12.08
CA ASP A 21 0.00 12.53 -10.86
C ASP A 21 -0.03 11.64 -9.61
N LEU A 22 -0.99 10.71 -9.53
CA LEU A 22 -1.06 9.73 -8.44
C LEU A 22 0.14 8.78 -8.44
N GLU A 23 0.62 8.36 -9.61
CA GLU A 23 1.84 7.56 -9.75
C GLU A 23 3.07 8.33 -9.28
N LEU A 24 3.21 9.60 -9.67
CA LEU A 24 4.28 10.49 -9.20
C LEU A 24 4.20 10.68 -7.68
N TYR A 25 3.00 10.92 -7.13
CA TYR A 25 2.77 11.00 -5.69
C TYR A 25 3.25 9.74 -4.97
N HIS A 26 2.82 8.57 -5.43
CA HIS A 26 3.22 7.30 -4.82
C HIS A 26 4.71 7.03 -4.93
N ARG A 27 5.32 7.35 -6.07
CA ARG A 27 6.76 7.23 -6.25
C ARG A 27 7.52 8.06 -5.22
N ILE A 28 7.22 9.36 -5.12
CA ILE A 28 7.93 10.29 -4.21
C ILE A 28 7.68 9.94 -2.74
N ARG A 29 6.44 9.57 -2.39
CA ARG A 29 6.04 9.43 -0.98
C ARG A 29 6.21 8.04 -0.41
N LYS A 30 6.24 7.01 -1.24
CA LYS A 30 6.22 5.62 -0.79
C LYS A 30 7.35 4.79 -1.39
N VAL A 31 7.49 4.80 -2.73
CA VAL A 31 8.44 3.93 -3.43
C VAL A 31 9.88 4.33 -3.17
N GLU A 32 10.25 5.57 -3.49
CA GLU A 32 11.62 6.07 -3.29
C GLU A 32 12.08 6.02 -1.82
N PRO A 33 11.26 6.43 -0.82
CA PRO A 33 11.64 6.28 0.58
C PRO A 33 11.87 4.83 1.01
N LEU A 34 11.03 3.89 0.51
CA LEU A 34 11.22 2.47 0.79
C LEU A 34 12.52 1.96 0.16
N ASP A 35 12.75 2.24 -1.12
CA ASP A 35 13.96 1.79 -1.83
C ASP A 35 15.24 2.29 -1.15
N ARG A 36 15.24 3.55 -0.73
CA ARG A 36 16.33 4.12 0.05
C ARG A 36 16.51 3.39 1.38
N ALA A 37 15.44 3.21 2.15
CA ALA A 37 15.52 2.52 3.44
C ALA A 37 16.03 1.09 3.29
N LEU A 38 15.54 0.33 2.30
CA LEU A 38 15.99 -1.03 2.02
C LEU A 38 17.48 -1.07 1.64
N THR A 39 17.96 -0.04 0.96
CA THR A 39 19.36 0.09 0.56
C THR A 39 20.25 0.48 1.74
N ASP A 40 19.87 1.52 2.48
CA ASP A 40 20.62 2.04 3.63
C ASP A 40 20.78 0.97 4.73
N LEU A 41 19.76 0.12 4.90
CA LEU A 41 19.75 -0.96 5.87
C LEU A 41 20.34 -2.28 5.32
N ALA A 42 20.83 -2.30 4.07
CA ALA A 42 21.35 -3.49 3.40
C ALA A 42 20.38 -4.69 3.47
N VAL A 43 19.07 -4.44 3.33
CA VAL A 43 18.02 -5.46 3.46
C VAL A 43 18.12 -6.45 2.31
N THR A 44 18.18 -7.74 2.61
CA THR A 44 18.13 -8.83 1.62
C THR A 44 16.74 -9.44 1.50
N CYS A 45 15.95 -9.38 2.58
CA CYS A 45 14.57 -9.86 2.62
C CYS A 45 13.73 -8.92 3.48
N TRP A 46 12.51 -8.61 3.03
CA TRP A 46 11.54 -7.80 3.78
C TRP A 46 10.17 -8.47 3.80
N ALA A 47 9.46 -8.33 4.91
CA ALA A 47 8.13 -8.89 5.07
C ALA A 47 7.04 -7.82 4.90
N SER A 48 5.90 -8.20 4.35
CA SER A 48 4.73 -7.34 4.20
C SER A 48 3.43 -8.04 4.56
N GLY A 49 2.48 -7.27 5.12
CA GLY A 49 1.14 -7.74 5.48
C GLY A 49 0.14 -7.79 4.32
N VAL A 50 0.61 -8.04 3.10
CA VAL A 50 -0.25 -8.16 1.92
C VAL A 50 -1.11 -9.41 2.03
N ARG A 51 -2.40 -9.26 1.67
CA ARG A 51 -3.34 -10.40 1.53
C ARG A 51 -3.86 -10.47 0.11
N GLY A 52 -3.92 -11.67 -0.46
CA GLY A 52 -4.39 -11.92 -1.82
C GLY A 52 -5.84 -11.48 -2.06
N SER A 53 -6.67 -11.51 -1.01
CA SER A 53 -8.08 -11.10 -1.08
C SER A 53 -8.31 -9.58 -1.21
N GLN A 54 -7.26 -8.75 -1.19
CA GLN A 54 -7.41 -7.28 -1.17
C GLN A 54 -7.57 -6.66 -2.56
N THR A 55 -6.92 -7.23 -3.58
CA THR A 55 -7.01 -6.79 -4.99
C THR A 55 -6.68 -7.96 -5.92
N ASP A 56 -7.10 -7.90 -7.18
CA ASP A 56 -6.77 -8.92 -8.18
C ASP A 56 -5.26 -9.02 -8.42
N HIS A 57 -4.56 -7.88 -8.40
CA HIS A 57 -3.09 -7.86 -8.48
C HIS A 57 -2.46 -8.68 -7.34
N ARG A 58 -2.95 -8.52 -6.10
CA ARG A 58 -2.41 -9.24 -4.93
C ARG A 58 -2.76 -10.72 -4.93
N LYS A 59 -3.88 -11.09 -5.53
CA LYS A 59 -4.29 -12.48 -5.69
C LYS A 59 -3.29 -13.29 -6.54
N ALA A 60 -2.63 -12.63 -7.47
CA ALA A 60 -1.61 -13.22 -8.36
C ALA A 60 -0.19 -13.23 -7.77
N MET A 61 0.02 -12.69 -6.57
CA MET A 61 1.33 -12.68 -5.92
C MET A 61 1.68 -14.05 -5.34
N GLU A 62 2.99 -14.30 -5.23
CA GLU A 62 3.53 -15.46 -4.54
C GLU A 62 3.86 -15.15 -3.07
N PRO A 63 3.84 -16.13 -2.15
CA PRO A 63 4.23 -15.95 -0.75
C PRO A 63 5.66 -15.45 -0.56
N LEU A 64 6.56 -15.84 -1.44
CA LEU A 64 7.95 -15.39 -1.51
C LEU A 64 8.30 -15.12 -2.97
N ASP A 65 8.77 -13.93 -3.25
CA ASP A 65 9.06 -13.49 -4.60
C ASP A 65 10.23 -12.49 -4.62
N ALA A 66 10.92 -12.37 -5.74
CA ALA A 66 11.97 -11.37 -5.94
C ALA A 66 11.35 -10.05 -6.40
N VAL A 67 11.38 -9.06 -5.53
CA VAL A 67 10.89 -7.70 -5.79
C VAL A 67 11.99 -6.71 -5.46
N ARG A 68 12.32 -5.79 -6.37
CA ARG A 68 13.35 -4.76 -6.15
C ARG A 68 14.72 -5.36 -5.83
N GLN A 69 15.11 -6.45 -6.51
CA GLN A 69 16.36 -7.18 -6.31
C GLN A 69 16.54 -7.73 -4.87
N ARG A 70 15.44 -7.93 -4.14
CA ARG A 70 15.38 -8.44 -2.78
C ARG A 70 14.25 -9.46 -2.65
N TRP A 71 14.30 -10.31 -1.65
CA TRP A 71 13.20 -11.20 -1.33
C TRP A 71 12.07 -10.45 -0.64
N SER A 72 10.86 -10.59 -1.13
CA SER A 72 9.63 -10.10 -0.51
C SER A 72 8.83 -11.27 0.04
N LEU A 73 8.72 -11.35 1.36
CA LEU A 73 7.95 -12.38 2.08
C LEU A 73 6.56 -11.83 2.42
N ARG A 74 5.51 -12.60 2.13
CA ARG A 74 4.11 -12.24 2.35
C ARG A 74 3.41 -13.31 3.21
N PRO A 75 3.67 -13.35 4.52
CA PRO A 75 3.18 -14.42 5.39
C PRO A 75 1.65 -14.45 5.52
N LEU A 76 0.97 -13.34 5.23
CA LEU A 76 -0.48 -13.22 5.31
C LEU A 76 -1.18 -13.35 3.95
N LEU A 77 -0.46 -13.73 2.88
CA LEU A 77 -1.02 -13.70 1.52
C LEU A 77 -2.30 -14.52 1.36
N SER A 78 -2.34 -15.72 1.96
CA SER A 78 -3.49 -16.64 1.93
C SER A 78 -4.56 -16.34 2.98
N TRP A 79 -4.33 -15.39 3.89
CA TRP A 79 -5.25 -15.11 4.97
C TRP A 79 -6.50 -14.37 4.51
N SER A 80 -7.66 -14.85 4.95
CA SER A 80 -8.93 -14.16 4.78
C SER A 80 -9.10 -13.02 5.80
N LYS A 81 -10.14 -12.18 5.61
CA LYS A 81 -10.54 -11.19 6.63
C LYS A 81 -10.88 -11.88 7.96
N ARG A 82 -11.49 -13.08 7.90
CA ARG A 82 -11.87 -13.86 9.06
C ARG A 82 -10.66 -14.37 9.84
N ASP A 83 -9.63 -14.85 9.15
CA ASP A 83 -8.40 -15.33 9.79
C ASP A 83 -7.70 -14.19 10.54
N ILE A 84 -7.61 -12.99 9.92
CA ILE A 84 -7.08 -11.80 10.59
C ILE A 84 -7.91 -11.45 11.83
N TYR A 85 -9.24 -11.47 11.74
CA TYR A 85 -10.10 -11.15 12.87
C TYR A 85 -9.86 -12.10 14.05
N TYR A 86 -9.88 -13.40 13.83
CA TYR A 86 -9.64 -14.38 14.90
C TYR A 86 -8.22 -14.29 15.48
N TYR A 87 -7.22 -14.06 14.63
CA TYR A 87 -5.86 -13.86 15.12
C TYR A 87 -5.74 -12.62 16.01
N MET A 88 -6.37 -11.53 15.62
CA MET A 88 -6.38 -10.30 16.41
C MET A 88 -7.09 -10.49 17.75
N GLU A 89 -8.23 -11.19 17.76
CA GLU A 89 -8.97 -11.52 19.00
C GLU A 89 -8.15 -12.43 19.95
N GLU A 90 -7.57 -13.51 19.41
CA GLU A 90 -6.76 -14.46 20.16
C GLU A 90 -5.55 -13.78 20.82
N HIS A 91 -4.87 -12.91 20.08
CA HIS A 91 -3.67 -12.22 20.54
C HIS A 91 -3.95 -10.83 21.15
N LYS A 92 -5.23 -10.46 21.33
CA LYS A 92 -5.65 -9.15 21.89
C LYS A 92 -4.97 -7.96 21.20
N LEU A 93 -4.84 -8.02 19.88
CA LEU A 93 -4.25 -6.95 19.10
C LEU A 93 -5.21 -5.78 18.97
N PRO A 94 -4.72 -4.53 19.08
CA PRO A 94 -5.59 -3.35 18.97
C PRO A 94 -6.12 -3.20 17.54
N GLN A 95 -7.40 -2.88 17.44
CA GLN A 95 -8.01 -2.49 16.18
C GLN A 95 -7.70 -1.02 15.86
N HIS A 96 -7.61 -0.69 14.57
CA HIS A 96 -7.42 0.70 14.16
C HIS A 96 -8.62 1.57 14.58
N PRO A 97 -8.44 2.76 15.19
CA PRO A 97 -9.56 3.58 15.70
C PRO A 97 -10.61 3.94 14.65
N LEU A 98 -10.22 4.11 13.39
CA LEU A 98 -11.16 4.42 12.29
C LEU A 98 -12.00 3.22 11.85
N PHE A 99 -11.70 2.01 12.33
CA PHE A 99 -12.48 0.83 11.96
C PHE A 99 -13.95 0.96 12.40
N GLU A 100 -14.20 1.45 13.61
CA GLU A 100 -15.55 1.70 14.13
C GLU A 100 -16.28 2.83 13.37
N GLN A 101 -15.54 3.65 12.62
CA GLN A 101 -16.07 4.69 11.75
C GLN A 101 -16.30 4.21 10.31
N GLY A 102 -16.24 2.90 10.07
CA GLY A 102 -16.51 2.28 8.77
C GLY A 102 -15.32 2.22 7.82
N TYR A 103 -14.09 2.50 8.28
CA TYR A 103 -12.90 2.38 7.43
C TYR A 103 -12.34 0.96 7.47
N SER A 104 -12.64 0.15 6.47
CA SER A 104 -12.05 -1.20 6.34
C SER A 104 -10.61 -1.20 5.80
N THR A 105 -10.14 -0.07 5.30
CA THR A 105 -8.76 0.17 4.91
C THR A 105 -8.34 1.60 5.21
N VAL A 106 -7.14 1.77 5.74
CA VAL A 106 -6.59 3.08 6.08
C VAL A 106 -5.26 3.29 5.34
N GLY A 107 -5.05 4.47 4.83
CA GLY A 107 -3.82 4.93 4.20
C GLY A 107 -3.55 6.38 4.54
N ASP A 108 -3.11 7.15 3.56
CA ASP A 108 -2.97 8.58 3.74
C ASP A 108 -4.36 9.22 3.94
N TRP A 109 -4.46 10.27 4.73
CA TRP A 109 -5.74 10.88 5.10
C TRP A 109 -6.59 11.29 3.87
N HIS A 110 -5.96 11.81 2.83
CA HIS A 110 -6.60 12.25 1.59
C HIS A 110 -7.00 11.12 0.64
N SER A 111 -6.45 9.91 0.84
CA SER A 111 -6.76 8.73 0.03
C SER A 111 -7.70 7.75 0.71
N SER A 112 -8.04 7.98 1.97
CA SER A 112 -8.87 7.06 2.76
C SER A 112 -10.29 7.60 2.83
N ALA A 113 -11.25 6.69 2.62
CA ALA A 113 -12.68 6.96 2.83
C ALA A 113 -13.31 5.77 3.56
N PRO A 114 -14.41 5.99 4.30
CA PRO A 114 -15.20 4.89 4.84
C PRO A 114 -15.83 4.07 3.71
N ASP A 115 -16.21 2.84 4.02
CA ASP A 115 -16.95 1.99 3.09
C ASP A 115 -18.30 2.62 2.75
N LEU A 116 -18.70 2.61 1.48
CA LEU A 116 -19.92 3.22 0.97
C LEU A 116 -20.71 2.18 0.16
N GLY A 117 -21.80 1.66 0.74
CA GLY A 117 -22.61 0.64 0.09
C GLY A 117 -21.78 -0.58 -0.31
N ASP A 118 -21.77 -0.89 -1.60
CA ASP A 118 -21.00 -2.02 -2.14
C ASP A 118 -19.50 -1.72 -2.35
N VAL A 119 -19.08 -0.45 -2.21
CA VAL A 119 -17.68 -0.06 -2.35
C VAL A 119 -16.97 -0.15 -1.02
N SER A 120 -16.03 -1.05 -0.88
CA SER A 120 -15.31 -1.29 0.37
C SER A 120 -13.84 -1.56 0.17
N GLY A 121 -13.06 -1.49 1.26
CA GLY A 121 -11.66 -1.82 1.26
C GLY A 121 -10.84 -0.91 0.33
N ARG A 122 -9.97 -1.50 -0.46
CA ARG A 122 -9.07 -0.74 -1.34
C ARG A 122 -9.77 -0.07 -2.52
N ALA A 123 -11.00 -0.48 -2.84
CA ALA A 123 -11.80 0.18 -3.86
C ALA A 123 -12.23 1.61 -3.49
N THR A 124 -12.16 1.98 -2.20
CA THR A 124 -12.43 3.37 -1.75
C THR A 124 -11.25 4.31 -1.97
N ARG A 125 -10.05 3.78 -2.31
CA ARG A 125 -8.83 4.58 -2.42
C ARG A 125 -8.87 5.54 -3.60
N PHE A 126 -8.56 6.82 -3.35
CA PHE A 126 -8.59 7.89 -4.35
C PHE A 126 -9.87 7.87 -5.18
N GLY A 127 -11.03 7.67 -4.53
CA GLY A 127 -12.31 7.55 -5.24
C GLY A 127 -12.38 6.35 -6.21
N GLY A 128 -11.56 5.32 -6.00
CA GLY A 128 -11.48 4.14 -6.86
C GLY A 128 -10.43 4.21 -7.97
N LEU A 129 -9.79 5.36 -8.19
CA LEU A 129 -8.84 5.58 -9.29
C LEU A 129 -7.57 4.70 -9.17
N GLN A 130 -7.06 4.50 -7.94
CA GLN A 130 -5.84 3.74 -7.75
C GLN A 130 -5.82 2.95 -6.44
N GLN A 131 -5.83 1.64 -6.54
CA GLN A 131 -5.85 0.73 -5.40
C GLN A 131 -4.45 0.38 -4.86
N GLU A 132 -3.43 0.36 -5.74
CA GLU A 132 -2.05 0.00 -5.39
C GLU A 132 -1.13 1.21 -5.40
N CYS A 133 -0.23 1.27 -4.41
CA CYS A 133 0.69 2.40 -4.22
C CYS A 133 2.10 2.16 -4.82
N GLY A 134 2.28 1.10 -5.59
CA GLY A 134 3.55 0.79 -6.25
C GLY A 134 4.61 0.08 -5.39
N ILE A 135 4.46 0.03 -4.05
CA ILE A 135 5.42 -0.62 -3.16
C ILE A 135 5.61 -2.11 -3.49
N HIS A 136 4.51 -2.78 -3.83
CA HIS A 136 4.47 -4.21 -4.12
C HIS A 136 4.50 -4.54 -5.62
N LEU A 137 4.57 -3.53 -6.46
CA LEU A 137 4.74 -3.75 -7.90
C LEU A 137 6.20 -4.09 -8.21
N PRO A 138 6.46 -4.99 -9.18
CA PRO A 138 7.82 -5.14 -9.72
C PRO A 138 8.28 -3.77 -10.18
N GLY A 139 9.49 -3.41 -9.79
CA GLY A 139 9.97 -2.03 -9.78
C GLY A 139 9.61 -1.18 -10.98
N LEU A 140 9.13 0.03 -10.72
CA LEU A 140 9.33 1.19 -11.57
C LEU A 140 10.83 1.63 -11.48
N MET A 141 11.74 0.68 -11.54
CA MET A 141 13.13 0.99 -11.82
C MET A 141 13.15 1.27 -13.30
N GLY A 142 13.30 2.54 -13.61
CA GLY A 142 13.68 2.93 -14.96
C GLY A 142 14.77 2.00 -15.44
N GLU A 143 14.60 1.49 -16.64
CA GLU A 143 15.65 0.82 -17.40
C GLU A 143 16.87 1.71 -17.33
N GLY A 144 17.82 1.31 -16.55
CA GLY A 144 19.07 1.99 -16.32
C GLY A 144 20.15 0.95 -16.15
N ILE A 145 20.60 0.40 -17.29
CA ILE A 145 21.85 -0.32 -17.57
C ILE A 145 21.94 -1.70 -16.97
#